data_6eb3b4a0e71b62a43a1e84078fff5b09
#
_entry.id   6eb3b4a0e71b62a43a1e84078fff5b09
#
_cell.length_a   1.000
_cell.length_b   1.000
_cell.length_c   1.000
_cell.angle_alpha   90.00
_cell.angle_beta   90.00
_cell.angle_gamma   90.00
#
_symmetry.space_group_name_H-M   'P 1'
#
loop_
_entity.id
_entity.type
_entity.pdbx_description
1 polymer ?
#
loop_
_entity_poly.entity_id
_entity_poly.type
_entity_poly.pdbx_seq_one_letter_code
_entity_poly.pdbx_strand_id
1 'polypeptide(L)'
;MDDAMLRNVQLVQLEIAKEVKRICEQNNISYFMDGGTLLGAVRHKGFIPWDDDLDFGFTRDNYEKFIATAKKNLSSEFFLQTWDSDREYGYAFAKIPIPTTLMIAGRIIRQKMITLITLCVCTSAAALNPAI
;
A
#
# COMPACT_ATOMS: atom_id res chain seq x y z
N MET A 1 -5.17 -12.77 -15.71
CA MET A 1 -3.91 -13.00 -14.93
C MET A 1 -3.98 -14.44 -14.46
N ASP A 2 -2.96 -15.23 -14.73
CA ASP A 2 -2.91 -16.58 -14.19
C ASP A 2 -2.54 -16.60 -12.70
N ASP A 3 -2.78 -17.71 -12.01
CA ASP A 3 -2.57 -17.81 -10.56
C ASP A 3 -1.10 -17.60 -10.16
N ALA A 4 -0.15 -18.05 -11.00
CA ALA A 4 1.27 -17.86 -10.72
C ALA A 4 1.68 -16.39 -10.81
N MET A 5 1.10 -15.67 -11.77
CA MET A 5 1.33 -14.23 -11.93
C MET A 5 0.70 -13.44 -10.79
N LEU A 6 -0.54 -13.78 -10.42
CA LEU A 6 -1.22 -13.17 -9.27
C LEU A 6 -0.40 -13.36 -7.99
N ARG A 7 0.11 -14.56 -7.77
CA ARG A 7 0.96 -14.83 -6.61
C ARG A 7 2.24 -13.99 -6.60
N ASN A 8 2.86 -13.78 -7.75
CA ASN A 8 4.02 -12.91 -7.85
C ASN A 8 3.66 -11.46 -7.52
N VAL A 9 2.52 -10.96 -7.98
CA VAL A 9 2.00 -9.63 -7.63
C VAL A 9 1.82 -9.50 -6.11
N GLN A 10 1.16 -10.46 -5.47
CA GLN A 10 0.96 -10.48 -4.01
C GLN A 10 2.29 -10.48 -3.24
N LEU A 11 3.31 -11.18 -3.73
CA LEU A 11 4.63 -11.16 -3.11
C LEU A 11 5.31 -9.79 -3.20
N VAL A 12 5.18 -9.11 -4.33
CA VAL A 12 5.67 -7.72 -4.47
C VAL A 12 4.94 -6.78 -3.53
N GLN A 13 3.63 -6.88 -3.47
CA GLN A 13 2.82 -6.08 -2.55
C GLN A 13 3.23 -6.30 -1.10
N LEU A 14 3.58 -7.54 -0.73
CA LEU A 14 4.06 -7.86 0.60
C LEU A 14 5.37 -7.12 0.93
N GLU A 15 6.30 -7.01 -0.02
CA GLU A 15 7.54 -6.25 0.18
C GLU A 15 7.26 -4.75 0.36
N ILE A 16 6.34 -4.19 -0.43
CA ILE A 16 5.91 -2.80 -0.25
C ILE A 16 5.21 -2.62 1.11
N ALA A 17 4.38 -3.57 1.51
CA ALA A 17 3.70 -3.54 2.82
C ALA A 17 4.70 -3.56 3.99
N LYS A 18 5.77 -4.34 3.89
CA LYS A 18 6.86 -4.34 4.87
C LYS A 18 7.56 -2.99 4.97
N GLU A 19 7.74 -2.32 3.84
CA GLU A 19 8.35 -1.00 3.79
C GLU A 19 7.42 0.07 4.41
N VAL A 20 6.12 0.04 4.11
CA VAL A 20 5.12 0.89 4.76
C VAL A 20 5.13 0.67 6.27
N LYS A 21 5.13 -0.59 6.71
CA LYS A 21 5.21 -0.96 8.12
C LYS A 21 6.48 -0.39 8.77
N ARG A 22 7.65 -0.56 8.14
CA ARG A 22 8.93 -0.05 8.64
C ARG A 22 8.88 1.46 8.89
N ILE A 23 8.40 2.23 7.90
CA ILE A 23 8.28 3.69 8.00
C ILE A 23 7.34 4.06 9.13
N CYS A 24 6.19 3.41 9.22
CA CYS A 24 5.18 3.70 10.24
C CYS A 24 5.70 3.40 11.66
N GLU A 25 6.31 2.26 11.89
CA GLU A 25 6.84 1.88 13.19
C GLU A 25 7.98 2.78 13.65
N GLN A 26 8.90 3.12 12.75
CA GLN A 26 10.04 4.00 13.07
C GLN A 26 9.64 5.45 13.38
N ASN A 27 8.47 5.89 12.94
CA ASN A 27 8.02 7.28 13.07
C ASN A 27 6.74 7.46 13.89
N ASN A 28 6.29 6.42 14.60
CA ASN A 28 5.06 6.45 15.39
C ASN A 28 3.85 6.91 14.58
N ILE A 29 3.64 6.29 13.40
CA ILE A 29 2.51 6.52 12.52
C ILE A 29 1.56 5.35 12.65
N SER A 30 0.32 5.61 13.03
CA SER A 30 -0.73 4.59 13.10
C SER A 30 -1.38 4.41 11.74
N TYR A 31 -1.59 3.15 11.37
CA TYR A 31 -2.28 2.75 10.16
C TYR A 31 -3.09 1.48 10.41
N PHE A 32 -3.97 1.14 9.50
CA PHE A 32 -4.77 -0.08 9.55
C PHE A 32 -4.93 -0.67 8.16
N MET A 33 -5.19 -1.98 8.11
CA MET A 33 -5.60 -2.63 6.86
C MET A 33 -7.04 -2.27 6.55
N ASP A 34 -7.38 -2.06 5.28
CA ASP A 34 -8.71 -1.69 4.84
C ASP A 34 -9.26 -2.69 3.80
N GLY A 35 -10.57 -2.68 3.58
CA GLY A 35 -11.25 -3.44 2.54
C GLY A 35 -10.89 -4.92 2.48
N GLY A 36 -10.57 -5.39 1.28
CA GLY A 36 -10.17 -6.77 1.00
C GLY A 36 -8.91 -7.21 1.74
N THR A 37 -7.99 -6.29 1.98
CA THR A 37 -6.76 -6.54 2.74
C THR A 37 -7.06 -6.95 4.18
N LEU A 38 -7.93 -6.24 4.86
CA LEU A 38 -8.38 -6.58 6.21
C LEU A 38 -9.16 -7.90 6.22
N LEU A 39 -10.08 -8.07 5.30
CA LEU A 39 -10.87 -9.29 5.17
C LEU A 39 -9.96 -10.51 4.94
N GLY A 40 -8.97 -10.40 4.08
CA GLY A 40 -7.99 -11.44 3.81
C GLY A 40 -7.17 -11.79 5.05
N ALA A 41 -6.69 -10.79 5.78
CA ALA A 41 -5.92 -10.99 7.01
C ALA A 41 -6.72 -11.78 8.05
N VAL A 42 -8.00 -11.46 8.25
CA VAL A 42 -8.86 -12.11 9.24
C VAL A 42 -9.30 -13.50 8.78
N ARG A 43 -9.78 -13.61 7.54
CA ARG A 43 -10.44 -14.82 7.02
C ARG A 43 -9.46 -15.84 6.45
N HIS A 44 -8.44 -15.40 5.71
CA HIS A 44 -7.49 -16.25 5.00
C HIS A 44 -6.11 -16.30 5.66
N LYS A 45 -5.88 -15.49 6.69
CA LYS A 45 -4.56 -15.32 7.35
C LYS A 45 -3.48 -14.81 6.39
N GLY A 46 -3.89 -14.08 5.38
CA GLY A 46 -3.06 -13.53 4.32
C GLY A 46 -3.91 -12.87 3.24
N PHE A 47 -3.42 -12.85 2.02
CA PHE A 47 -4.21 -12.37 0.88
C PHE A 47 -5.43 -13.24 0.61
N ILE A 48 -6.51 -12.63 0.18
CA ILE A 48 -7.58 -13.36 -0.50
C ILE A 48 -6.97 -13.97 -1.77
N PRO A 49 -7.15 -15.29 -2.05
CA PRO A 49 -6.40 -15.96 -3.12
C PRO A 49 -6.52 -15.35 -4.51
N TRP A 50 -7.62 -14.68 -4.82
CA TRP A 50 -7.90 -14.04 -6.11
C TRP A 50 -7.78 -12.53 -6.11
N ASP A 51 -7.32 -11.95 -5.00
CA ASP A 51 -7.22 -10.50 -4.82
C ASP A 51 -5.85 -9.99 -5.28
N ASP A 52 -5.85 -8.89 -6.01
CA ASP A 52 -4.67 -8.31 -6.64
C ASP A 52 -4.33 -6.90 -6.13
N ASP A 53 -4.99 -6.44 -5.08
CA ASP A 53 -4.72 -5.16 -4.44
C ASP A 53 -4.39 -5.28 -2.95
N LEU A 54 -3.87 -4.21 -2.38
CA LEU A 54 -3.55 -4.11 -0.97
C LEU A 54 -3.75 -2.67 -0.51
N ASP A 55 -4.65 -2.50 0.46
CA ASP A 55 -5.08 -1.19 0.91
C ASP A 55 -4.75 -0.95 2.37
N PHE A 56 -4.18 0.23 2.64
CA PHE A 56 -3.96 0.75 3.99
C PHE A 56 -4.74 2.03 4.22
N GLY A 57 -5.37 2.11 5.38
CA GLY A 57 -6.06 3.30 5.85
C GLY A 57 -5.28 4.06 6.91
N PHE A 58 -5.46 5.37 6.94
CA PHE A 58 -4.87 6.28 7.91
C PHE A 58 -5.91 7.30 8.38
N THR A 59 -5.74 7.80 9.60
CA THR A 59 -6.36 9.08 9.96
C THR A 59 -5.67 10.21 9.18
N ARG A 60 -6.31 11.37 9.04
CA ARG A 60 -5.75 12.50 8.29
C ARG A 60 -4.33 12.87 8.77
N ASP A 61 -4.15 13.05 10.06
CA ASP A 61 -2.88 13.43 10.65
C ASP A 61 -1.78 12.40 10.40
N ASN A 62 -2.10 11.11 10.56
CA ASN A 62 -1.16 10.03 10.29
C ASN A 62 -0.83 9.90 8.79
N TYR A 63 -1.81 10.15 7.91
CA TYR A 63 -1.59 10.17 6.48
C TYR A 63 -0.60 11.26 6.08
N GLU A 64 -0.83 12.48 6.52
CA GLU A 64 0.05 13.61 6.21
C GLU A 64 1.46 13.38 6.75
N LYS A 65 1.56 12.85 7.96
CA LYS A 65 2.83 12.47 8.56
C LYS A 65 3.51 11.35 7.76
N PHE A 66 2.76 10.36 7.32
CA PHE A 66 3.29 9.28 6.47
C PHE A 66 3.83 9.83 5.14
N ILE A 67 3.07 10.66 4.43
CA ILE A 67 3.49 11.25 3.15
C ILE A 67 4.77 12.07 3.31
N ALA A 68 4.84 12.93 4.33
CA ALA A 68 6.02 13.74 4.60
C ALA A 68 7.26 12.90 4.94
N THR A 69 7.06 11.81 5.69
CA THR A 69 8.13 10.90 6.10
C THR A 69 8.58 9.99 4.95
N ALA A 70 7.63 9.43 4.20
CA ALA A 70 7.91 8.55 3.08
C ALA A 70 8.66 9.25 1.95
N LYS A 71 8.37 10.53 1.67
CA LYS A 71 9.14 11.34 0.71
C LYS A 71 10.65 11.36 1.00
N LYS A 72 11.05 11.18 2.25
CA LYS A 72 12.45 11.24 2.69
C LYS A 72 13.07 9.86 2.94
N ASN A 73 12.26 8.92 3.39
CA ASN A 73 12.74 7.66 3.98
C ASN A 73 12.30 6.40 3.19
N LEU A 74 11.50 6.56 2.15
CA LEU A 74 11.14 5.45 1.28
C LEU A 74 12.38 4.91 0.58
N SER A 75 12.54 3.59 0.56
CA SER A 75 13.63 2.95 -0.18
C SER A 75 13.60 3.39 -1.65
N SER A 76 14.78 3.59 -2.24
CA SER A 76 14.93 4.02 -3.64
C SER A 76 14.33 3.04 -4.67
N GLU A 77 14.02 1.83 -4.24
CA GLU A 77 13.35 0.82 -5.07
C GLU A 77 11.86 1.12 -5.27
N PHE A 78 11.28 1.96 -4.41
CA PHE A 78 9.85 2.28 -4.42
C PHE A 78 9.61 3.75 -4.77
N PHE A 79 8.48 4.02 -5.38
CA PHE A 79 8.04 5.36 -5.74
C PHE A 79 6.73 5.71 -5.02
N LEU A 80 6.70 6.84 -4.34
CA LEU A 80 5.47 7.37 -3.75
C LEU A 80 4.76 8.25 -4.77
N GLN A 81 3.65 7.78 -5.30
CA GLN A 81 2.83 8.52 -6.26
C GLN A 81 1.78 9.35 -5.53
N THR A 82 1.88 10.65 -5.70
CA THR A 82 0.97 11.68 -5.17
C THR A 82 0.80 12.78 -6.22
N TRP A 83 -0.09 13.73 -6.01
CA TRP A 83 -0.23 14.89 -6.88
C TRP A 83 1.05 15.73 -7.01
N ASP A 84 1.87 15.76 -5.97
CA ASP A 84 3.15 16.49 -5.99
C ASP A 84 4.23 15.77 -6.80
N SER A 85 4.21 14.44 -6.78
CA SER A 85 5.22 13.61 -7.46
C SER A 85 4.87 13.29 -8.91
N ASP A 86 3.58 13.35 -9.26
CA ASP A 86 3.07 13.05 -10.59
C ASP A 86 1.88 13.96 -10.93
N ARG A 87 2.10 14.91 -11.83
CA ARG A 87 1.10 15.92 -12.22
C ARG A 87 -0.12 15.36 -12.96
N GLU A 88 0.00 14.18 -13.54
CA GLU A 88 -1.10 13.50 -14.23
C GLU A 88 -1.89 12.59 -13.29
N TYR A 89 -1.46 12.52 -12.03
CA TYR A 89 -2.12 11.68 -11.04
C TYR A 89 -3.45 12.29 -10.56
N GLY A 90 -4.55 11.66 -10.96
CA GLY A 90 -5.92 12.19 -10.76
C GLY A 90 -6.66 11.67 -9.52
N TYR A 91 -5.99 10.99 -8.58
CA TYR A 91 -6.66 10.40 -7.41
C TYR A 91 -6.38 11.18 -6.12
N ALA A 92 -7.35 11.18 -5.21
CA ALA A 92 -7.26 11.87 -3.91
C ALA A 92 -6.46 11.13 -2.84
N PHE A 93 -5.87 9.99 -3.18
CA PHE A 93 -5.09 9.14 -2.26
C PHE A 93 -3.72 8.83 -2.87
N ALA A 94 -2.73 8.60 -2.02
CA ALA A 94 -1.41 8.21 -2.50
C ALA A 94 -1.35 6.72 -2.88
N LYS A 95 -0.40 6.39 -3.72
CA LYS A 95 -0.11 5.01 -4.13
C LYS A 95 1.39 4.74 -4.08
N ILE A 96 1.74 3.47 -3.87
CA ILE A 96 3.08 2.96 -4.13
C ILE A 96 2.93 1.91 -5.24
N PRO A 97 3.13 2.31 -6.50
CA PRO A 97 3.04 1.39 -7.62
C PRO A 97 4.17 0.36 -7.58
N ILE A 98 3.88 -0.82 -8.11
CA ILE A 98 4.89 -1.84 -8.33
C ILE A 98 5.83 -1.33 -9.44
N PRO A 99 7.15 -1.25 -9.19
CA PRO A 99 8.10 -0.88 -10.22
C PRO A 99 7.99 -1.83 -11.41
N THR A 100 8.04 -1.27 -12.63
CA THR A 100 7.94 -2.02 -13.89
C THR A 100 9.02 -3.10 -14.03
N THR A 101 10.08 -2.98 -13.23
CA THR A 101 11.22 -3.91 -13.21
C THR A 101 11.60 -4.18 -11.75
N LEU A 102 10.85 -5.02 -11.07
CA LEU A 102 11.26 -5.52 -9.77
C LEU A 102 11.77 -6.95 -9.90
N MET A 103 12.98 -7.19 -9.41
CA MET A 103 13.57 -8.52 -9.30
C MET A 103 13.15 -9.14 -7.98
N ILE A 104 12.20 -10.05 -7.99
CA ILE A 104 11.84 -10.84 -6.82
C ILE A 104 12.28 -12.28 -7.03
N ALA A 105 13.08 -12.78 -6.11
CA ALA A 105 13.58 -14.15 -6.14
C ALA A 105 14.21 -14.56 -7.50
N GLY A 106 14.95 -13.62 -8.15
CA GLY A 106 15.62 -13.87 -9.41
C GLY A 106 14.73 -13.84 -10.66
N ARG A 107 13.48 -13.39 -10.54
CA ARG A 107 12.56 -13.23 -11.68
C ARG A 107 12.30 -11.77 -11.99
N ILE A 108 12.43 -11.40 -13.27
CA ILE A 108 12.04 -10.08 -13.78
C ILE A 108 10.54 -10.10 -14.02
N ILE A 109 9.78 -9.36 -13.23
CA ILE A 109 8.37 -9.13 -13.48
C ILE A 109 8.27 -7.88 -14.35
N ARG A 110 8.15 -8.07 -15.65
CA ARG A 110 7.81 -7.00 -16.60
C ARG A 110 6.30 -6.91 -16.71
N GLN A 111 5.69 -5.98 -16.01
CA GLN A 111 4.26 -5.75 -16.15
C GLN A 111 3.93 -4.28 -16.19
N LYS A 112 3.12 -3.92 -17.18
CA LYS A 112 2.54 -2.60 -17.37
C LYS A 112 1.58 -2.36 -16.20
N MET A 113 1.96 -1.42 -15.31
CA MET A 113 1.15 -0.84 -14.22
C MET A 113 -0.12 -1.62 -13.85
N ILE A 114 0.03 -2.70 -13.13
CA ILE A 114 -1.07 -3.39 -12.50
C ILE A 114 -0.68 -3.56 -11.04
N THR A 115 -1.57 -3.12 -10.20
CA THR A 115 -1.60 -3.36 -8.76
C THR A 115 -0.84 -2.36 -7.91
N LEU A 116 -1.63 -1.69 -7.15
CA LEU A 116 -1.26 -0.53 -6.37
C LEU A 116 -1.47 -0.88 -4.91
N ILE A 117 -0.51 -0.54 -4.07
CA ILE A 117 -0.86 -0.32 -2.68
C ILE A 117 -1.53 1.04 -2.60
N THR A 118 -2.79 1.03 -2.26
CA THR A 118 -3.58 2.24 -2.06
C THR A 118 -3.43 2.70 -0.61
N LEU A 119 -3.04 3.94 -0.43
CA LEU A 119 -2.93 4.59 0.88
C LEU A 119 -4.10 5.57 1.02
N CYS A 120 -5.21 5.07 1.54
CA CYS A 120 -6.43 5.85 1.71
C CYS A 120 -6.45 6.65 3.01
N VAL A 121 -7.12 7.80 2.96
CA VAL A 121 -7.50 8.52 4.18
C VAL A 121 -8.90 8.14 4.55
N CYS A 122 -9.10 7.64 5.76
CA CYS A 122 -10.43 7.51 6.33
C CYS A 122 -10.97 8.92 6.61
N THR A 123 -11.90 9.37 5.77
CA THR A 123 -12.56 10.68 5.92
C THR A 123 -13.68 10.66 6.96
N SER A 124 -14.04 9.49 7.44
CA SER A 124 -15.09 9.33 8.43
C SER A 124 -14.55 9.46 9.84
N ALA A 125 -14.49 10.68 10.35
CA ALA A 125 -14.34 10.94 11.78
C ALA A 125 -15.49 10.35 12.63
N ALA A 126 -16.52 9.83 11.99
CA ALA A 126 -17.67 9.19 12.64
C ALA A 126 -17.44 7.71 13.00
N ALA A 127 -16.40 7.07 12.47
CA ALA A 127 -16.11 5.67 12.75
C ALA A 127 -15.22 5.45 13.99
N LEU A 128 -14.71 6.51 14.58
CA LEU A 128 -13.95 6.47 15.83
C LEU A 128 -14.72 7.17 16.95
N ASN A 129 -15.94 6.74 17.19
CA ASN A 129 -16.60 7.08 18.44
C ASN A 129 -16.14 6.07 19.52
N PRO A 130 -15.34 6.49 20.52
CA PRO A 130 -14.86 5.58 21.56
C PRO A 130 -15.92 5.21 22.61
N ALA A 131 -17.19 5.33 22.27
CA ALA A 131 -18.33 5.13 23.18
C ALA A 131 -19.28 4.02 22.70
N ILE A 132 -18.77 2.95 22.04
CA ILE A 132 -19.51 1.69 21.93
C ILE A 132 -18.54 0.56 22.16
#